data_fb791c9d1e19496078f3735d3cab8849
#
_entry.id   fb791c9d1e19496078f3735d3cab8849
#
_cell.length_a   1.000
_cell.length_b   1.000
_cell.length_c   1.000
_cell.angle_alpha   90.00
_cell.angle_beta   90.00
_cell.angle_gamma   90.00
#
_symmetry.space_group_name_H-M   'P 1'
#
loop_
_entity.id
_entity.type
_entity.pdbx_description
1 polymer ?
#
loop_
_entity_poly.entity_id
_entity_poly.type
_entity_poly.pdbx_seq_one_letter_code
_entity_poly.pdbx_strand_id
1 'polypeptide(L)'
;WPKNQHKFKKALENHWKLMIVLGKRITQGLSISLGLPKNYFLSFMNKSHSYMRVSNYPPLANKKNIDHGIGSHIDYGFLTILLQDNISGLEIKNSNNEWFSAPIIPGTFLINIGHMMQRLTNDYYRATIHRVVSPKDEARCSIPFFFEPNFDTVVKPLETFCSEDNPARYKSIHFGNYLERTFKNSYSSI
;
A
#
# COMPACT_ATOMS: atom_id res chain seq x y z
N TRP A 1 -16.57 -13.56 -9.35
CA TRP A 1 -15.51 -14.20 -10.11
C TRP A 1 -15.91 -14.35 -11.58
N PRO A 2 -14.96 -14.24 -12.55
CA PRO A 2 -15.25 -14.51 -13.94
C PRO A 2 -15.74 -15.96 -14.13
N LYS A 3 -16.73 -16.15 -15.01
CA LYS A 3 -17.26 -17.48 -15.30
C LYS A 3 -16.15 -18.41 -15.83
N ASN A 4 -16.17 -19.67 -15.44
CA ASN A 4 -15.25 -20.73 -15.91
C ASN A 4 -13.75 -20.49 -15.63
N GLN A 5 -13.38 -19.59 -14.72
CA GLN A 5 -11.98 -19.28 -14.35
C GLN A 5 -11.58 -19.88 -12.99
N HIS A 6 -11.86 -21.17 -12.78
CA HIS A 6 -11.60 -21.86 -11.50
C HIS A 6 -10.12 -21.84 -11.09
N LYS A 7 -9.19 -21.98 -12.04
CA LYS A 7 -7.74 -21.94 -11.77
C LYS A 7 -7.31 -20.54 -11.30
N PHE A 8 -7.80 -19.51 -11.97
CA PHE A 8 -7.55 -18.10 -11.59
C PHE A 8 -8.07 -17.79 -10.19
N LYS A 9 -9.32 -18.16 -9.90
CA LYS A 9 -9.91 -18.01 -8.57
C LYS A 9 -9.04 -18.69 -7.51
N LYS A 10 -8.71 -19.98 -7.68
CA LYS A 10 -7.90 -20.76 -6.73
C LYS A 10 -6.51 -20.15 -6.52
N ALA A 11 -5.86 -19.66 -7.60
CA ALA A 11 -4.56 -19.02 -7.50
C ALA A 11 -4.62 -17.74 -6.64
N LEU A 12 -5.60 -16.87 -6.87
CA LEU A 12 -5.77 -15.64 -6.09
C LEU A 12 -6.18 -15.90 -4.64
N GLU A 13 -7.04 -16.88 -4.38
CA GLU A 13 -7.40 -17.27 -3.01
C GLU A 13 -6.19 -17.82 -2.23
N ASN A 14 -5.33 -18.60 -2.88
CA ASN A 14 -4.09 -19.08 -2.28
C ASN A 14 -3.10 -17.92 -2.04
N HIS A 15 -2.94 -17.05 -3.02
CA HIS A 15 -2.09 -15.86 -2.89
C HIS A 15 -2.57 -14.98 -1.72
N TRP A 16 -3.87 -14.73 -1.61
CA TRP A 16 -4.47 -14.00 -0.50
C TRP A 16 -4.06 -14.59 0.86
N LYS A 17 -4.21 -15.90 1.05
CA LYS A 17 -3.87 -16.58 2.31
C LYS A 17 -2.39 -16.39 2.68
N LEU A 18 -1.50 -16.49 1.69
CA LEU A 18 -0.07 -16.27 1.88
C LEU A 18 0.24 -14.82 2.23
N MET A 19 -0.41 -13.86 1.59
CA MET A 19 -0.24 -12.43 1.87
C MET A 19 -0.71 -12.04 3.27
N ILE A 20 -1.79 -12.63 3.77
CA ILE A 20 -2.22 -12.45 5.18
C ILE A 20 -1.12 -12.93 6.14
N VAL A 21 -0.52 -14.09 5.89
CA VAL A 21 0.57 -14.61 6.75
C VAL A 21 1.80 -13.72 6.68
N LEU A 22 2.19 -13.32 5.47
CA LEU A 22 3.35 -12.45 5.24
C LEU A 22 3.12 -11.07 5.86
N GLY A 23 1.95 -10.45 5.65
CA GLY A 23 1.58 -9.16 6.22
C GLY A 23 1.67 -9.17 7.75
N LYS A 24 1.16 -10.22 8.40
CA LYS A 24 1.30 -10.39 9.86
C LYS A 24 2.76 -10.43 10.31
N ARG A 25 3.63 -11.17 9.61
CA ARG A 25 5.06 -11.27 9.96
C ARG A 25 5.79 -9.93 9.78
N ILE A 26 5.53 -9.21 8.68
CA ILE A 26 6.11 -7.89 8.45
C ILE A 26 5.65 -6.91 9.53
N THR A 27 4.36 -6.91 9.85
CA THR A 27 3.78 -6.06 10.90
C THR A 27 4.37 -6.36 12.28
N GLN A 28 4.66 -7.62 12.59
CA GLN A 28 5.40 -7.98 13.81
C GLN A 28 6.82 -7.42 13.79
N GLY A 29 7.52 -7.52 12.65
CA GLY A 29 8.85 -6.92 12.48
C GLY A 29 8.82 -5.40 12.68
N LEU A 30 7.82 -4.71 12.09
CA LEU A 30 7.62 -3.28 12.29
C LEU A 30 7.34 -2.91 13.76
N SER A 31 6.56 -3.72 14.48
CA SER A 31 6.36 -3.49 15.93
C SER A 31 7.69 -3.54 16.69
N ILE A 32 8.49 -4.58 16.44
CA ILE A 32 9.79 -4.78 17.11
C ILE A 32 10.77 -3.66 16.75
N SER A 33 10.85 -3.25 15.49
CA SER A 33 11.76 -2.18 15.03
C SER A 33 11.46 -0.81 15.65
N LEU A 34 10.22 -0.63 16.12
CA LEU A 34 9.77 0.57 16.82
C LEU A 34 9.85 0.45 18.35
N GLY A 35 10.45 -0.61 18.87
CA GLY A 35 10.54 -0.85 20.32
C GLY A 35 9.21 -1.24 20.97
N LEU A 36 8.21 -1.63 20.19
CA LEU A 36 6.88 -2.01 20.67
C LEU A 36 6.78 -3.54 20.88
N PRO A 37 5.82 -4.01 21.69
CA PRO A 37 5.53 -5.43 21.78
C PRO A 37 5.29 -6.06 20.42
N LYS A 38 5.83 -7.25 20.16
CA LYS A 38 5.79 -7.96 18.86
C LYS A 38 4.42 -7.93 18.16
N ASN A 39 3.34 -8.07 18.90
CA ASN A 39 1.99 -8.15 18.36
C ASN A 39 1.21 -6.83 18.48
N TYR A 40 1.88 -5.73 18.79
CA TYR A 40 1.22 -4.45 19.05
C TYR A 40 0.27 -4.05 17.92
N PHE A 41 0.77 -3.96 16.70
CA PHE A 41 -0.06 -3.58 15.55
C PHE A 41 -1.06 -4.66 15.14
N LEU A 42 -0.80 -5.94 15.43
CA LEU A 42 -1.75 -7.01 15.12
C LEU A 42 -3.04 -6.91 15.94
N SER A 43 -3.03 -6.22 17.08
CA SER A 43 -4.25 -5.94 17.86
C SER A 43 -5.28 -5.12 17.07
N PHE A 44 -4.84 -4.34 16.08
CA PHE A 44 -5.69 -3.56 15.19
C PHE A 44 -6.18 -4.33 13.97
N MET A 45 -5.79 -5.61 13.81
CA MET A 45 -5.97 -6.37 12.57
C MET A 45 -6.73 -7.69 12.75
N ASN A 46 -7.44 -7.86 13.85
CA ASN A 46 -8.21 -9.09 14.13
C ASN A 46 -9.44 -9.25 13.22
N LYS A 47 -9.99 -8.13 12.72
CA LYS A 47 -11.04 -8.03 11.69
C LYS A 47 -10.55 -7.15 10.53
N SER A 48 -9.34 -7.42 10.07
CA SER A 48 -8.65 -6.63 9.07
C SER A 48 -9.52 -6.35 7.83
N HIS A 49 -9.53 -5.09 7.39
CA HIS A 49 -10.16 -4.65 6.14
C HIS A 49 -9.22 -4.79 4.94
N SER A 50 -8.35 -5.79 4.97
CA SER A 50 -7.39 -6.02 3.88
C SER A 50 -8.09 -6.32 2.56
N TYR A 51 -7.49 -5.89 1.46
CA TYR A 51 -7.98 -6.17 0.12
C TYR A 51 -6.83 -6.34 -0.88
N MET A 52 -7.13 -6.90 -2.03
CA MET A 52 -6.19 -7.17 -3.10
C MET A 52 -6.77 -6.66 -4.42
N ARG A 53 -5.93 -6.08 -5.26
CA ARG A 53 -6.29 -5.68 -6.61
C ARG A 53 -5.45 -6.47 -7.61
N VAL A 54 -6.03 -6.84 -8.73
CA VAL A 54 -5.30 -7.33 -9.91
C VAL A 54 -5.37 -6.24 -10.96
N SER A 55 -4.22 -5.69 -11.33
CA SER A 55 -4.13 -4.57 -12.26
C SER A 55 -3.40 -5.00 -13.52
N ASN A 56 -3.97 -4.67 -14.67
CA ASN A 56 -3.34 -4.81 -15.97
C ASN A 56 -3.24 -3.42 -16.62
N TYR A 57 -2.03 -3.03 -16.98
CA TYR A 57 -1.71 -1.78 -17.66
C TYR A 57 -1.35 -2.11 -19.10
N PRO A 58 -2.24 -1.87 -20.07
CA PRO A 58 -1.96 -2.14 -21.47
C PRO A 58 -0.83 -1.23 -21.99
N PRO A 59 -0.12 -1.65 -23.04
CA PRO A 59 0.93 -0.82 -23.64
C PRO A 59 0.36 0.45 -24.25
N LEU A 60 1.12 1.52 -24.22
CA LEU A 60 0.73 2.84 -24.76
C LEU A 60 0.79 2.93 -26.28
N ALA A 61 0.74 1.83 -27.01
CA ALA A 61 0.90 1.77 -28.46
C ALA A 61 0.55 3.10 -29.18
N ASN A 62 1.57 3.86 -29.61
CA ASN A 62 1.45 5.11 -30.40
C ASN A 62 0.82 6.36 -29.71
N LYS A 63 0.61 6.37 -28.41
CA LYS A 63 0.17 7.60 -27.73
C LYS A 63 1.38 8.53 -27.49
N LYS A 64 1.31 9.76 -28.03
CA LYS A 64 2.35 10.79 -27.88
C LYS A 64 2.50 11.34 -26.47
N ASN A 65 1.55 11.13 -25.59
CA ASN A 65 1.53 11.62 -24.21
C ASN A 65 1.85 10.49 -23.24
N ILE A 66 2.67 10.80 -22.22
CA ILE A 66 2.89 9.90 -21.07
C ILE A 66 1.54 9.77 -20.35
N ASP A 67 0.92 8.60 -20.50
CA ASP A 67 -0.29 8.28 -19.79
C ASP A 67 0.11 7.59 -18.47
N HIS A 68 -0.25 8.20 -17.36
CA HIS A 68 -0.04 7.58 -16.06
C HIS A 68 -1.11 6.49 -15.87
N GLY A 69 -0.68 5.26 -15.73
CA GLY A 69 -1.58 4.15 -15.37
C GLY A 69 -2.25 4.40 -14.00
N ILE A 70 -1.48 4.96 -13.05
CA ILE A 70 -1.98 5.51 -11.79
C ILE A 70 -1.16 6.76 -11.47
N GLY A 71 -1.84 7.88 -11.23
CA GLY A 71 -1.23 9.14 -10.86
C GLY A 71 -0.45 9.08 -9.54
N SER A 72 0.32 10.13 -9.26
CA SER A 72 1.10 10.26 -8.03
C SER A 72 0.20 10.22 -6.79
N HIS A 73 0.49 9.30 -5.85
CA HIS A 73 -0.26 9.13 -4.62
C HIS A 73 0.58 8.47 -3.52
N ILE A 74 0.03 8.38 -2.34
CA ILE A 74 0.46 7.50 -1.25
C ILE A 74 -0.66 6.49 -0.98
N ASP A 75 -0.32 5.30 -0.49
CA ASP A 75 -1.31 4.33 -0.04
C ASP A 75 -1.98 4.83 1.25
N TYR A 76 -3.28 4.61 1.34
CA TYR A 76 -4.09 5.17 2.44
C TYR A 76 -3.95 4.40 3.75
N GLY A 77 -3.61 3.13 3.66
CA GLY A 77 -3.67 2.20 4.77
C GLY A 77 -2.38 2.02 5.55
N PHE A 78 -2.14 0.78 5.96
CA PHE A 78 -1.06 0.45 6.87
C PHE A 78 0.19 -0.05 6.14
N LEU A 79 0.03 -1.06 5.28
CA LEU A 79 1.11 -1.75 4.58
C LEU A 79 0.65 -2.26 3.23
N THR A 80 1.45 -2.04 2.19
CA THR A 80 1.25 -2.62 0.86
C THR A 80 2.32 -3.65 0.56
N ILE A 81 1.91 -4.83 0.09
CA ILE A 81 2.78 -5.90 -0.40
C ILE A 81 2.48 -6.08 -1.88
N LEU A 82 3.40 -5.67 -2.73
CA LEU A 82 3.20 -5.64 -4.18
C LEU A 82 3.93 -6.81 -4.85
N LEU A 83 3.16 -7.66 -5.52
CA LEU A 83 3.68 -8.55 -6.55
C LEU A 83 3.64 -7.82 -7.90
N GLN A 84 4.74 -7.82 -8.63
CA GLN A 84 4.83 -7.27 -9.97
C GLN A 84 5.46 -8.29 -10.92
N ASP A 85 5.13 -8.17 -12.21
CA ASP A 85 5.78 -8.91 -13.28
C ASP A 85 7.16 -8.31 -13.62
N ASN A 86 7.75 -8.74 -14.73
CA ASN A 86 9.06 -8.29 -15.18
C ASN A 86 9.02 -7.00 -16.01
N ILE A 87 7.85 -6.34 -16.11
CA ILE A 87 7.68 -5.12 -16.90
C ILE A 87 7.76 -3.90 -15.97
N SER A 88 8.67 -2.98 -16.28
CA SER A 88 8.84 -1.73 -15.52
C SER A 88 7.62 -0.81 -15.64
N GLY A 89 7.45 0.08 -14.69
CA GLY A 89 6.36 1.07 -14.70
C GLY A 89 6.06 1.66 -13.32
N LEU A 90 6.47 1.01 -12.24
CA LEU A 90 6.36 1.63 -10.91
C LEU A 90 7.51 2.61 -10.70
N GLU A 91 7.18 3.84 -10.37
CA GLU A 91 8.12 4.88 -10.00
C GLU A 91 7.86 5.37 -8.58
N ILE A 92 8.94 5.65 -7.88
CA ILE A 92 8.97 6.07 -6.48
C ILE A 92 9.63 7.44 -6.41
N LYS A 93 9.10 8.31 -5.56
CA LYS A 93 9.66 9.64 -5.32
C LYS A 93 10.57 9.62 -4.08
N ASN A 94 11.83 10.01 -4.25
CA ASN A 94 12.79 10.07 -3.16
C ASN A 94 12.64 11.35 -2.31
N SER A 95 13.46 11.47 -1.26
CA SER A 95 13.49 12.65 -0.37
C SER A 95 13.90 13.95 -1.08
N ASN A 96 14.62 13.86 -2.20
CA ASN A 96 15.02 15.00 -3.02
C ASN A 96 13.94 15.40 -4.03
N ASN A 97 12.75 14.80 -3.97
CA ASN A 97 11.66 14.99 -4.92
C ASN A 97 11.93 14.46 -6.34
N GLU A 98 12.88 13.58 -6.52
CA GLU A 98 13.20 12.96 -7.80
C GLU A 98 12.47 11.62 -7.97
N TRP A 99 12.00 11.35 -9.18
CA TRP A 99 11.38 10.08 -9.54
C TRP A 99 12.43 9.08 -10.00
N PHE A 100 12.35 7.85 -9.50
CA PHE A 100 13.18 6.74 -9.98
C PHE A 100 12.33 5.47 -10.13
N SER A 101 12.72 4.64 -11.08
CA SER A 101 12.04 3.36 -11.32
C SER A 101 12.30 2.41 -10.17
N ALA A 102 11.26 1.81 -9.63
CA ALA A 102 11.40 0.75 -8.64
C ALA A 102 12.07 -0.48 -9.28
N PRO A 103 13.12 -1.04 -8.65
CA PRO A 103 13.80 -2.20 -9.20
C PRO A 103 12.87 -3.43 -9.23
N ILE A 104 12.99 -4.22 -10.29
CA ILE A 104 12.32 -5.51 -10.40
C ILE A 104 13.33 -6.58 -10.02
N ILE A 105 13.10 -7.25 -8.91
CA ILE A 105 13.93 -8.36 -8.43
C ILE A 105 13.09 -9.63 -8.47
N PRO A 106 13.40 -10.59 -9.35
CA PRO A 106 12.62 -11.81 -9.47
C PRO A 106 12.49 -12.57 -8.14
N GLY A 107 11.31 -13.09 -7.85
CA GLY A 107 11.04 -13.85 -6.63
C GLY A 107 10.87 -13.01 -5.36
N THR A 108 10.78 -11.68 -5.47
CA THR A 108 10.55 -10.78 -4.34
C THR A 108 9.23 -10.03 -4.43
N PHE A 109 8.80 -9.47 -3.30
CA PHE A 109 7.75 -8.48 -3.20
C PHE A 109 8.35 -7.11 -2.93
N LEU A 110 7.78 -6.07 -3.52
CA LEU A 110 8.05 -4.70 -3.10
C LEU A 110 7.10 -4.36 -1.95
N ILE A 111 7.63 -3.75 -0.89
CA ILE A 111 6.86 -3.42 0.30
C ILE A 111 6.98 -1.93 0.56
N ASN A 112 5.85 -1.28 0.78
CA ASN A 112 5.80 0.11 1.24
C ASN A 112 4.79 0.27 2.36
N ILE A 113 5.04 1.24 3.24
CA ILE A 113 4.11 1.64 4.28
C ILE A 113 3.13 2.68 3.74
N GLY A 114 1.93 2.66 4.28
CA GLY A 114 0.88 3.61 3.95
C GLY A 114 0.72 4.73 4.98
N HIS A 115 -0.25 5.60 4.73
CA HIS A 115 -0.49 6.82 5.52
C HIS A 115 -0.87 6.54 6.98
N MET A 116 -1.52 5.40 7.27
CA MET A 116 -1.87 5.07 8.66
C MET A 116 -0.63 4.79 9.50
N MET A 117 0.37 4.09 8.95
CA MET A 117 1.64 3.87 9.65
C MET A 117 2.41 5.19 9.84
N GLN A 118 2.42 6.06 8.86
CA GLN A 118 3.00 7.40 8.97
C GLN A 118 2.37 8.19 10.11
N ARG A 119 1.05 8.18 10.21
CA ARG A 119 0.31 8.86 11.28
C ARG A 119 0.58 8.28 12.66
N LEU A 120 0.57 6.94 12.79
CA LEU A 120 0.86 6.25 14.04
C LEU A 120 2.27 6.56 14.56
N THR A 121 3.23 6.68 13.66
CA THR A 121 4.64 6.95 14.03
C THR A 121 5.00 8.44 13.98
N ASN A 122 4.03 9.35 13.88
CA ASN A 122 4.23 10.80 13.85
C ASN A 122 5.31 11.24 12.85
N ASP A 123 5.30 10.67 11.61
CA ASP A 123 6.27 10.85 10.51
C ASP A 123 7.65 10.19 10.73
N TYR A 124 7.84 9.38 11.75
CA TYR A 124 9.07 8.59 11.89
C TYR A 124 9.22 7.62 10.71
N TYR A 125 8.15 6.89 10.36
CA TYR A 125 8.00 6.25 9.06
C TYR A 125 7.15 7.13 8.16
N ARG A 126 7.58 7.30 6.91
CA ARG A 126 6.85 8.11 5.91
C ARG A 126 6.26 7.22 4.83
N ALA A 127 5.01 7.48 4.48
CA ALA A 127 4.39 6.84 3.33
C ALA A 127 5.10 7.29 2.05
N THR A 128 5.44 6.33 1.20
CA THR A 128 6.20 6.58 -0.02
C THR A 128 5.29 7.09 -1.13
N ILE A 129 5.60 8.27 -1.67
CA ILE A 129 4.92 8.79 -2.85
C ILE A 129 5.34 7.95 -4.06
N HIS A 130 4.38 7.42 -4.79
CA HIS A 130 4.64 6.58 -5.96
C HIS A 130 3.58 6.79 -7.05
N ARG A 131 3.89 6.32 -8.26
CA ARG A 131 3.00 6.36 -9.42
C ARG A 131 3.26 5.17 -10.33
N VAL A 132 2.33 4.88 -11.23
CA VAL A 132 2.54 3.90 -12.29
C VAL A 132 2.53 4.61 -13.62
N VAL A 133 3.60 4.46 -14.39
CA VAL A 133 3.70 4.87 -15.79
C VAL A 133 3.34 3.66 -16.64
N SER A 134 2.40 3.83 -17.55
CA SER A 134 2.03 2.74 -18.47
C SER A 134 3.20 2.37 -19.36
N PRO A 135 3.48 1.07 -19.55
CA PRO A 135 4.61 0.62 -20.37
C PRO A 135 4.38 0.93 -21.85
N LYS A 136 5.47 1.01 -22.63
CA LYS A 136 5.38 1.37 -24.06
C LYS A 136 4.94 0.20 -24.95
N ASP A 137 5.57 -0.95 -24.77
CA ASP A 137 5.55 -2.02 -25.75
C ASP A 137 4.80 -3.27 -25.28
N GLU A 138 4.82 -3.56 -23.98
CA GLU A 138 4.22 -4.76 -23.39
C GLU A 138 3.24 -4.40 -22.28
N ALA A 139 2.23 -5.23 -22.04
CA ALA A 139 1.33 -5.04 -20.92
C ALA A 139 2.02 -5.38 -19.59
N ARG A 140 1.83 -4.54 -18.58
CA ARG A 140 2.32 -4.77 -17.22
C ARG A 140 1.19 -5.28 -16.34
N CYS A 141 1.47 -6.33 -15.57
CA CYS A 141 0.58 -6.82 -14.54
C CYS A 141 1.15 -6.60 -13.14
N SER A 142 0.29 -6.25 -12.19
CA SER A 142 0.66 -6.18 -10.78
C SER A 142 -0.48 -6.56 -9.87
N ILE A 143 -0.13 -7.07 -8.68
CA ILE A 143 -1.09 -7.50 -7.66
C ILE A 143 -0.70 -6.88 -6.33
N PRO A 144 -1.12 -5.63 -6.04
CA PRO A 144 -0.97 -5.06 -4.72
C PRO A 144 -1.95 -5.72 -3.74
N PHE A 145 -1.41 -6.12 -2.60
CA PHE A 145 -2.16 -6.57 -1.45
C PHE A 145 -2.02 -5.51 -0.35
N PHE A 146 -3.13 -4.92 0.05
CA PHE A 146 -3.21 -3.89 1.08
C PHE A 146 -3.55 -4.56 2.40
N PHE A 147 -2.58 -4.62 3.31
CA PHE A 147 -2.75 -5.18 4.65
C PHE A 147 -3.17 -4.08 5.60
N GLU A 148 -4.46 -4.07 5.95
CA GLU A 148 -5.14 -2.94 6.55
C GLU A 148 -5.63 -3.24 7.97
N PRO A 149 -5.76 -2.23 8.84
CA PRO A 149 -6.37 -2.41 10.15
C PRO A 149 -7.87 -2.71 10.04
N ASN A 150 -8.49 -2.97 11.19
CA ASN A 150 -9.94 -3.05 11.29
C ASN A 150 -10.57 -1.72 10.86
N PHE A 151 -11.75 -1.80 10.26
CA PHE A 151 -12.45 -0.63 9.77
C PHE A 151 -12.77 0.41 10.86
N ASP A 152 -13.00 -0.05 12.08
CA ASP A 152 -13.31 0.74 13.28
C ASP A 152 -12.06 1.21 14.06
N THR A 153 -10.85 0.92 13.56
CA THR A 153 -9.61 1.30 14.24
C THR A 153 -9.47 2.81 14.35
N VAL A 154 -9.19 3.27 15.57
CA VAL A 154 -8.81 4.66 15.83
C VAL A 154 -7.31 4.82 15.68
N VAL A 155 -6.90 5.69 14.75
CA VAL A 155 -5.50 5.98 14.45
C VAL A 155 -5.13 7.34 14.99
N LYS A 156 -4.18 7.39 15.92
CA LYS A 156 -3.58 8.60 16.49
C LYS A 156 -2.07 8.39 16.64
N PRO A 157 -1.25 9.44 16.63
CA PRO A 157 0.17 9.31 16.94
C PRO A 157 0.38 8.60 18.26
N LEU A 158 1.33 7.66 18.29
CA LEU A 158 1.72 6.97 19.51
C LEU A 158 2.55 7.90 20.37
N GLU A 159 2.32 7.89 21.67
CA GLU A 159 3.00 8.77 22.63
C GLU A 159 4.52 8.62 22.58
N THR A 160 5.01 7.41 22.29
CA THR A 160 6.44 7.12 22.12
C THR A 160 7.10 7.88 20.97
N PHE A 161 6.33 8.40 20.02
CA PHE A 161 6.81 9.22 18.89
C PHE A 161 6.48 10.70 19.04
N CYS A 162 5.98 11.10 20.21
CA CYS A 162 5.65 12.49 20.53
C CYS A 162 6.47 12.98 21.72
N SER A 163 6.90 14.24 21.66
CA SER A 163 7.58 14.94 22.76
C SER A 163 7.24 16.43 22.70
N GLU A 164 7.76 17.23 23.63
CA GLU A 164 7.63 18.69 23.58
C GLU A 164 8.25 19.27 22.29
N ASP A 165 9.41 18.74 21.87
CA ASP A 165 10.10 19.17 20.64
C ASP A 165 9.50 18.56 19.35
N ASN A 166 8.73 17.49 19.48
CA ASN A 166 8.05 16.81 18.36
C ASN A 166 6.60 16.49 18.74
N PRO A 167 5.72 17.50 18.87
CA PRO A 167 4.33 17.29 19.27
C PRO A 167 3.56 16.47 18.22
N ALA A 168 2.43 15.91 18.64
CA ALA A 168 1.56 15.14 17.76
C ALA A 168 1.12 15.97 16.54
N ARG A 169 1.52 15.56 15.35
CA ARG A 169 1.23 16.24 14.07
C ARG A 169 -0.15 15.93 13.50
N TYR A 170 -0.75 14.86 13.98
CA TYR A 170 -2.01 14.34 13.44
C TYR A 170 -3.09 14.27 14.50
N LYS A 171 -4.29 14.72 14.16
CA LYS A 171 -5.48 14.46 14.96
C LYS A 171 -5.89 13.00 14.87
N SER A 172 -6.54 12.49 15.92
CA SER A 172 -7.16 11.16 15.93
C SER A 172 -8.21 11.03 14.81
N ILE A 173 -8.21 9.90 14.12
CA ILE A 173 -9.18 9.58 13.06
C ILE A 173 -9.65 8.14 13.19
N HIS A 174 -10.87 7.84 12.74
CA HIS A 174 -11.33 6.49 12.46
C HIS A 174 -10.89 6.08 11.06
N PHE A 175 -10.20 4.94 10.93
CA PHE A 175 -9.66 4.46 9.64
C PHE A 175 -10.75 4.32 8.58
N GLY A 176 -11.88 3.69 8.91
CA GLY A 176 -12.98 3.50 7.97
C GLY A 176 -13.55 4.82 7.44
N ASN A 177 -13.81 5.77 8.33
CA ASN A 177 -14.32 7.09 7.93
C ASN A 177 -13.31 7.84 7.04
N TYR A 178 -12.02 7.72 7.36
CA TYR A 178 -10.96 8.27 6.53
C TYR A 178 -10.95 7.64 5.14
N LEU A 179 -11.01 6.32 5.07
CA LEU A 179 -10.98 5.56 3.83
C LEU A 179 -12.18 5.91 2.93
N GLU A 180 -13.40 5.91 3.49
CA GLU A 180 -14.62 6.27 2.75
C GLU A 180 -14.56 7.69 2.18
N ARG A 181 -14.12 8.67 2.99
CA ARG A 181 -13.98 10.05 2.53
C ARG A 181 -12.95 10.16 1.41
N THR A 182 -11.83 9.45 1.53
CA THR A 182 -10.77 9.50 0.53
C THR A 182 -11.21 8.87 -0.79
N PHE A 183 -11.91 7.74 -0.74
CA PHE A 183 -12.49 7.14 -1.94
C PHE A 183 -13.54 8.05 -2.60
N LYS A 184 -14.46 8.62 -1.84
CA LYS A 184 -15.42 9.57 -2.39
C LYS A 184 -14.73 10.72 -3.13
N ASN A 185 -13.71 11.32 -2.54
CA ASN A 185 -12.95 12.40 -3.18
C ASN A 185 -12.19 11.96 -4.44
N SER A 186 -11.62 10.75 -4.44
CA SER A 186 -10.88 10.21 -5.58
C SER A 186 -11.76 9.84 -6.78
N TYR A 187 -13.02 9.47 -6.54
CA TYR A 187 -13.97 9.07 -7.59
C TYR A 187 -14.98 10.16 -7.95
N SER A 188 -15.07 11.27 -7.21
CA SER A 188 -15.94 12.42 -7.54
C SER A 188 -15.33 13.34 -8.61
N SER A 189 -14.12 13.05 -9.07
CA SER A 189 -13.38 13.84 -10.08
C SER A 189 -13.39 13.17 -11.46
N ILE A 190 -14.20 12.14 -11.66
CA ILE A 190 -14.51 11.46 -12.92
C ILE A 190 -15.99 11.78 -13.28
#